data_0bacb5c2cac218c4edd7d4f790f7123d
#
_entry.id   0bacb5c2cac218c4edd7d4f790f7123d
#
_cell.length_a   1.000
_cell.length_b   1.000
_cell.length_c   1.000
_cell.angle_alpha   90.00
_cell.angle_beta   90.00
_cell.angle_gamma   90.00
#
_symmetry.space_group_name_H-M   'P 1'
#
loop_
_entity.id
_entity.type
_entity.pdbx_description
1 polymer ?
#
loop_
_entity_poly.entity_id
_entity_poly.type
_entity_poly.pdbx_seq_one_letter_code
_entity_poly.pdbx_strand_id
1 'polypeptide(L)'
;MHSWHARARLVAARRTPEHGGTLRFGRTAMNTTTPAPTRRNFIRLLGGGAVFATGLGTAGCAGGLPDAALQPWRTANTETELRRHMLAHALLAPNPHNRQPWVADLREPGRIHLLCDGERLLPETDPHGRQILIGCGAFIELAVIAAAERGHAVSVALFPQGAPAPRTLPAGTVVATLTVGDASSAARDPLFATITRRHTAKTAYADGRPLPDALVAAWIETARRHGLQAGTVTAADAVAGLRRLTREAYEIECTTPATWLESARLMRIGPDAIATHRDGISLVSPMIRVLHATGLFDPMEVPQRGQKSLERVMDRWQPFETGSGFLWLASPGHTRAQQVEAGRAYVRQHLQATAAGVDLHPVSQALQEFEAMRGPYAAVHRALGVDPAQGAVQMLARVGYATTPAGPTPRRELATLLRA
;
A
#
# COMPACT_ATOMS: atom_id res chain seq x y z
N MET A 1 -29.18 24.20 -5.10
CA MET A 1 -29.69 24.60 -3.76
C MET A 1 -30.72 23.58 -3.31
N HIS A 2 -30.32 22.56 -2.56
CA HIS A 2 -31.23 21.75 -1.73
C HIS A 2 -30.40 21.16 -0.60
N SER A 3 -30.73 21.58 0.60
CA SER A 3 -30.09 21.21 1.86
C SER A 3 -30.62 19.89 2.37
N TRP A 4 -29.73 19.01 2.84
CA TRP A 4 -30.09 17.86 3.65
C TRP A 4 -29.45 17.99 5.04
N HIS A 5 -30.30 18.37 6.03
CA HIS A 5 -30.02 18.19 7.44
C HIS A 5 -30.74 16.94 7.94
N ALA A 6 -30.02 15.99 8.45
CA ALA A 6 -30.57 14.86 9.21
C ALA A 6 -30.10 14.97 10.67
N ARG A 7 -31.08 15.06 11.58
CA ARG A 7 -30.90 15.21 13.04
C ARG A 7 -30.55 13.86 13.69
N ALA A 8 -29.50 13.84 14.49
CA ALA A 8 -29.26 12.77 15.46
C ALA A 8 -30.01 13.05 16.77
N ARG A 9 -30.78 12.09 17.26
CA ARG A 9 -31.40 12.12 18.60
C ARG A 9 -30.54 11.32 19.58
N LEU A 10 -30.16 11.97 20.68
CA LEU A 10 -29.65 11.34 21.88
C LEU A 10 -30.78 10.59 22.60
N VAL A 11 -30.47 9.37 23.08
CA VAL A 11 -31.25 8.70 24.12
C VAL A 11 -30.30 8.36 25.26
N ALA A 12 -30.57 8.99 26.42
CA ALA A 12 -29.93 8.72 27.69
C ALA A 12 -30.66 7.57 28.39
N ALA A 13 -29.94 6.62 28.97
CA ALA A 13 -30.50 5.64 29.89
C ALA A 13 -29.72 5.59 31.19
N ARG A 14 -30.49 5.52 32.26
CA ARG A 14 -30.18 5.74 33.68
C ARG A 14 -29.45 4.57 34.34
N ARG A 15 -28.66 4.93 35.37
CA ARG A 15 -28.08 4.04 36.42
C ARG A 15 -29.11 3.59 37.43
N THR A 16 -28.91 2.42 38.07
CA THR A 16 -29.01 2.18 39.52
C THR A 16 -28.43 0.79 39.93
N PRO A 17 -28.21 0.51 41.24
CA PRO A 17 -26.91 0.03 41.71
C PRO A 17 -26.96 -1.26 42.58
N GLU A 18 -25.73 -1.68 42.99
CA GLU A 18 -25.39 -2.46 44.18
C GLU A 18 -25.94 -3.89 44.42
N HIS A 19 -25.01 -4.82 44.60
CA HIS A 19 -24.96 -5.62 45.83
C HIS A 19 -23.58 -6.32 45.99
N GLY A 20 -23.04 -6.21 47.19
CA GLY A 20 -21.76 -6.75 47.61
C GLY A 20 -21.84 -8.24 47.96
N GLY A 21 -20.71 -8.88 47.88
CA GLY A 21 -20.48 -10.26 48.32
C GLY A 21 -19.02 -10.58 48.49
N THR A 22 -18.60 -10.54 49.76
CA THR A 22 -17.30 -10.99 50.25
C THR A 22 -17.16 -12.52 50.12
N LEU A 23 -16.07 -13.05 49.56
CA LEU A 23 -15.69 -14.45 49.71
C LEU A 23 -14.18 -14.63 49.87
N ARG A 24 -13.88 -15.52 50.74
CA ARG A 24 -12.66 -15.91 51.44
C ARG A 24 -11.54 -16.44 50.52
N PHE A 25 -10.30 -16.16 50.95
CA PHE A 25 -9.06 -16.82 50.51
C PHE A 25 -9.02 -18.28 50.87
N GLY A 26 -8.80 -19.13 49.88
CA GLY A 26 -8.35 -20.51 50.02
C GLY A 26 -7.03 -20.71 49.26
N ARG A 27 -5.93 -20.95 50.02
CA ARG A 27 -4.65 -21.39 49.44
C ARG A 27 -4.74 -22.84 49.03
N THR A 28 -4.52 -23.11 47.73
CA THR A 28 -4.21 -24.49 47.28
C THR A 28 -2.92 -24.45 46.48
N ALA A 29 -1.92 -25.20 46.97
CA ALA A 29 -0.64 -25.40 46.31
C ALA A 29 -0.86 -26.25 45.05
N MET A 30 -0.46 -25.76 43.88
CA MET A 30 -0.40 -26.54 42.65
C MET A 30 1.04 -26.98 42.37
N ASN A 31 1.22 -28.28 42.41
CA ASN A 31 2.37 -28.99 41.86
C ASN A 31 2.34 -28.90 40.35
N THR A 32 3.27 -28.19 39.72
CA THR A 32 3.43 -28.13 38.27
C THR A 32 4.49 -29.12 37.80
N THR A 33 4.08 -30.32 37.42
CA THR A 33 4.86 -31.17 36.51
C THR A 33 4.52 -30.83 35.09
N THR A 34 5.46 -30.23 34.38
CA THR A 34 5.34 -29.89 32.93
C THR A 34 5.58 -31.19 32.13
N PRO A 35 4.63 -31.63 31.29
CA PRO A 35 4.88 -32.77 30.41
C PRO A 35 5.75 -32.35 29.22
N ALA A 36 6.70 -33.21 28.84
CA ALA A 36 7.57 -33.04 27.67
C ALA A 36 6.76 -32.94 26.36
N PRO A 37 7.15 -32.10 25.42
CA PRO A 37 6.40 -31.91 24.18
C PRO A 37 6.46 -33.16 23.28
N THR A 38 5.30 -33.68 22.89
CA THR A 38 5.17 -34.77 21.91
C THR A 38 5.44 -34.28 20.49
N ARG A 39 5.95 -35.19 19.62
CA ARG A 39 6.21 -34.89 18.17
C ARG A 39 5.08 -34.14 17.47
N ARG A 40 3.84 -34.34 17.89
CA ARG A 40 2.65 -33.67 17.32
C ARG A 40 2.58 -32.17 17.68
N ASN A 41 3.11 -31.78 18.87
CA ASN A 41 3.18 -30.37 19.29
C ASN A 41 4.35 -29.64 18.61
N PHE A 42 5.43 -30.34 18.28
CA PHE A 42 6.56 -29.80 17.51
C PHE A 42 6.16 -29.44 16.09
N ILE A 43 5.31 -30.24 15.43
CA ILE A 43 4.78 -29.96 14.09
C ILE A 43 3.78 -28.80 14.12
N ARG A 44 3.01 -28.62 15.21
CA ARG A 44 2.14 -27.44 15.39
C ARG A 44 2.91 -26.16 15.65
N LEU A 45 4.05 -26.21 16.33
CA LEU A 45 4.94 -25.04 16.50
C LEU A 45 5.61 -24.61 15.19
N LEU A 46 5.89 -25.55 14.28
CA LEU A 46 6.46 -25.27 12.96
C LEU A 46 5.41 -24.78 11.95
N GLY A 47 4.13 -25.06 12.18
CA GLY A 47 3.01 -24.66 11.30
C GLY A 47 2.36 -23.33 11.61
N GLY A 48 2.63 -22.73 12.77
CA GLY A 48 1.86 -21.59 13.30
C GLY A 48 2.60 -20.25 13.43
N GLY A 49 3.77 -20.07 12.85
CA GLY A 49 4.55 -18.88 13.18
C GLY A 49 5.46 -18.33 12.08
N ALA A 50 4.95 -18.09 10.88
CA ALA A 50 5.65 -17.20 9.95
C ALA A 50 5.11 -15.77 10.09
N VAL A 51 5.25 -15.20 11.26
CA VAL A 51 5.19 -13.76 11.48
C VAL A 51 6.34 -13.16 10.66
N PHE A 52 6.05 -12.20 9.79
CA PHE A 52 7.07 -11.32 9.24
C PHE A 52 7.66 -10.49 10.40
N ALA A 53 8.56 -11.07 11.17
CA ALA A 53 9.40 -10.31 12.08
C ALA A 53 10.39 -9.52 11.23
N THR A 54 10.09 -8.25 10.99
CA THR A 54 11.14 -7.27 10.72
C THR A 54 11.89 -7.08 12.04
N GLY A 55 12.88 -7.95 12.28
CA GLY A 55 13.65 -7.97 13.49
C GLY A 55 14.45 -6.69 13.70
N LEU A 56 14.48 -6.26 14.94
CA LEU A 56 15.46 -5.35 15.52
C LEU A 56 16.88 -5.82 15.20
N GLY A 57 17.75 -4.89 14.82
CA GLY A 57 19.11 -5.14 14.40
C GLY A 57 19.96 -5.87 15.42
N THR A 58 20.56 -6.97 14.96
CA THR A 58 21.91 -7.37 15.29
C THR A 58 22.58 -7.80 13.99
N ALA A 59 23.75 -7.28 13.73
CA ALA A 59 24.58 -7.67 12.61
C ALA A 59 24.92 -9.16 12.73
N GLY A 60 24.31 -9.98 11.87
CA GLY A 60 24.54 -11.41 11.83
C GLY A 60 23.82 -11.99 10.61
N CYS A 61 24.53 -12.61 9.70
CA CYS A 61 24.16 -13.18 8.41
C CYS A 61 22.94 -14.12 8.40
N ALA A 62 21.72 -13.60 8.53
CA ALA A 62 20.51 -14.41 8.38
C ALA A 62 19.32 -13.55 7.92
N GLY A 63 19.14 -13.39 6.60
CA GLY A 63 17.78 -13.24 6.05
C GLY A 63 17.15 -11.85 5.97
N GLY A 64 17.90 -10.74 6.10
CA GLY A 64 17.40 -9.39 5.87
C GLY A 64 17.31 -9.01 4.38
N LEU A 65 16.67 -7.88 4.08
CA LEU A 65 16.74 -7.27 2.75
C LEU A 65 18.19 -6.84 2.45
N PRO A 66 18.71 -7.08 1.22
CA PRO A 66 20.09 -6.70 0.88
C PRO A 66 20.24 -5.18 0.87
N ASP A 67 21.35 -4.69 1.45
CA ASP A 67 21.63 -3.26 1.57
C ASP A 67 21.63 -2.52 0.23
N ALA A 68 22.17 -3.14 -0.81
CA ALA A 68 22.17 -2.57 -2.17
C ALA A 68 20.75 -2.29 -2.69
N ALA A 69 19.76 -3.10 -2.34
CA ALA A 69 18.37 -2.88 -2.75
C ALA A 69 17.68 -1.77 -1.93
N LEU A 70 18.25 -1.39 -0.80
CA LEU A 70 17.75 -0.33 0.09
C LEU A 70 18.53 1.00 -0.05
N GLN A 71 19.65 0.98 -0.77
CA GLN A 71 20.49 2.15 -0.96
C GLN A 71 19.73 3.40 -1.43
N PRO A 72 18.75 3.32 -2.38
CA PRO A 72 18.03 4.49 -2.85
C PRO A 72 17.31 5.29 -1.73
N TRP A 73 16.85 4.63 -0.67
CA TRP A 73 16.25 5.30 0.48
C TRP A 73 17.27 6.14 1.28
N ARG A 74 18.52 5.71 1.30
CA ARG A 74 19.60 6.35 2.07
C ARG A 74 20.28 7.48 1.28
N THR A 75 20.32 7.33 -0.05
CA THR A 75 21.05 8.26 -0.94
C THR A 75 20.16 9.25 -1.67
N ALA A 76 18.85 9.26 -1.45
CA ALA A 76 17.93 10.17 -2.14
C ALA A 76 18.35 11.66 -2.03
N ASN A 77 18.91 12.06 -0.89
CA ASN A 77 19.36 13.42 -0.63
C ASN A 77 20.76 13.77 -1.21
N THR A 78 21.48 12.79 -1.76
CA THR A 78 22.87 13.03 -2.22
C THR A 78 22.98 13.57 -3.65
N GLU A 79 21.90 13.50 -4.44
CA GLU A 79 21.86 14.02 -5.80
C GLU A 79 21.89 15.55 -5.79
N THR A 80 22.84 16.13 -6.52
CA THR A 80 23.06 17.58 -6.57
C THR A 80 22.33 18.26 -7.72
N GLU A 81 22.22 17.61 -8.89
CA GLU A 81 21.43 18.11 -10.01
C GLU A 81 19.94 18.01 -9.67
N LEU A 82 19.21 19.10 -9.89
CA LEU A 82 17.84 19.25 -9.39
C LEU A 82 16.89 18.15 -9.89
N ARG A 83 16.85 17.85 -11.18
CA ARG A 83 15.96 16.83 -11.73
C ARG A 83 16.33 15.43 -11.25
N ARG A 84 17.62 15.13 -11.06
CA ARG A 84 18.06 13.88 -10.46
C ARG A 84 17.67 13.80 -8.99
N HIS A 85 17.74 14.90 -8.23
CA HIS A 85 17.23 14.98 -6.88
C HIS A 85 15.73 14.70 -6.81
N MET A 86 14.95 15.32 -7.71
CA MET A 86 13.51 15.04 -7.84
C MET A 86 13.24 13.55 -8.09
N LEU A 87 13.96 12.94 -9.04
CA LEU A 87 13.80 11.54 -9.40
C LEU A 87 14.25 10.59 -8.29
N ALA A 88 15.31 10.91 -7.55
CA ALA A 88 15.81 10.12 -6.43
C ALA A 88 14.78 10.01 -5.29
N HIS A 89 13.95 11.03 -5.08
CA HIS A 89 12.83 10.96 -4.15
C HIS A 89 11.59 10.31 -4.77
N ALA A 90 11.31 10.59 -6.04
CA ALA A 90 10.18 10.04 -6.76
C ALA A 90 10.21 8.52 -6.86
N LEU A 91 11.39 7.91 -7.05
CA LEU A 91 11.54 6.46 -7.12
C LEU A 91 11.14 5.73 -5.82
N LEU A 92 11.01 6.45 -4.70
CA LEU A 92 10.54 5.90 -3.43
C LEU A 92 9.01 5.73 -3.39
N ALA A 93 8.29 6.15 -4.43
CA ALA A 93 6.84 6.12 -4.50
C ALA A 93 6.24 4.72 -4.27
N PRO A 94 5.09 4.63 -3.56
CA PRO A 94 4.32 3.40 -3.50
C PRO A 94 3.75 3.07 -4.89
N ASN A 95 3.75 1.78 -5.23
CA ASN A 95 3.25 1.31 -6.52
C ASN A 95 2.83 -0.16 -6.44
N PRO A 96 1.95 -0.64 -7.35
CA PRO A 96 1.44 -2.00 -7.30
C PRO A 96 2.57 -3.01 -7.49
N HIS A 97 2.55 -4.09 -6.71
CA HIS A 97 3.54 -5.18 -6.73
C HIS A 97 5.01 -4.71 -6.72
N ASN A 98 5.30 -3.49 -6.28
CA ASN A 98 6.62 -2.85 -6.35
C ASN A 98 7.23 -2.91 -7.77
N ARG A 99 6.39 -2.80 -8.81
CA ARG A 99 6.83 -2.90 -10.22
C ARG A 99 7.71 -1.74 -10.66
N GLN A 100 7.56 -0.56 -10.03
CA GLN A 100 8.31 0.65 -10.36
C GLN A 100 8.25 0.95 -11.88
N PRO A 101 7.02 1.17 -12.42
CA PRO A 101 6.74 1.16 -13.86
C PRO A 101 7.02 2.51 -14.53
N TRP A 102 8.17 3.09 -14.26
CA TRP A 102 8.55 4.43 -14.72
C TRP A 102 9.88 4.47 -15.42
N VAL A 103 9.94 5.26 -16.47
CA VAL A 103 11.14 5.69 -17.20
C VAL A 103 11.12 7.21 -17.26
N ALA A 104 12.25 7.86 -16.97
CA ALA A 104 12.39 9.30 -17.00
C ALA A 104 13.30 9.73 -18.16
N ASP A 105 12.81 10.62 -19.02
CA ASP A 105 13.57 11.24 -20.10
C ASP A 105 13.98 12.65 -19.67
N LEU A 106 15.29 12.93 -19.61
CA LEU A 106 15.88 14.19 -19.20
C LEU A 106 16.56 14.94 -20.37
N ARG A 107 16.40 14.49 -21.61
CA ARG A 107 17.10 15.09 -22.78
C ARG A 107 16.69 16.53 -23.04
N GLU A 108 15.49 16.94 -22.64
CA GLU A 108 15.04 18.33 -22.71
C GLU A 108 15.44 19.08 -21.41
N PRO A 109 16.26 20.16 -21.50
CA PRO A 109 16.65 20.94 -20.34
C PRO A 109 15.44 21.51 -19.56
N GLY A 110 15.51 21.49 -18.24
CA GLY A 110 14.45 22.00 -17.36
C GLY A 110 13.19 21.15 -17.31
N ARG A 111 13.14 20.00 -18.02
CA ARG A 111 11.99 19.12 -18.06
C ARG A 111 12.31 17.68 -17.67
N ILE A 112 11.29 16.98 -17.19
CA ILE A 112 11.28 15.54 -16.99
C ILE A 112 10.06 15.00 -17.71
N HIS A 113 10.26 14.15 -18.70
CA HIS A 113 9.15 13.39 -19.29
C HIS A 113 9.07 12.04 -18.58
N LEU A 114 7.96 11.79 -17.91
CA LEU A 114 7.69 10.50 -17.25
C LEU A 114 6.94 9.61 -18.22
N LEU A 115 7.56 8.49 -18.56
CA LEU A 115 6.98 7.46 -19.43
C LEU A 115 6.61 6.21 -18.61
N CYS A 116 5.57 5.51 -19.07
CA CYS A 116 5.20 4.20 -18.53
C CYS A 116 6.08 3.12 -19.15
N ASP A 117 6.73 2.31 -18.30
CA ASP A 117 7.52 1.13 -18.70
C ASP A 117 6.58 -0.04 -18.99
N GLY A 118 6.45 -0.39 -20.26
CA GLY A 118 5.55 -1.45 -20.73
C GLY A 118 5.90 -2.84 -20.23
N GLU A 119 7.18 -3.11 -19.92
CA GLU A 119 7.62 -4.40 -19.38
C GLU A 119 7.25 -4.59 -17.90
N ARG A 120 6.78 -3.51 -17.27
CA ARG A 120 6.43 -3.48 -15.84
C ARG A 120 4.94 -3.33 -15.56
N LEU A 121 4.12 -3.56 -16.56
CA LEU A 121 2.67 -3.63 -16.42
C LEU A 121 2.25 -4.91 -15.68
N LEU A 122 0.97 -4.97 -15.34
CA LEU A 122 0.32 -6.07 -14.63
C LEU A 122 -0.95 -6.46 -15.40
N PRO A 123 -0.83 -7.12 -16.55
CA PRO A 123 -1.96 -7.35 -17.45
C PRO A 123 -3.09 -8.19 -16.84
N GLU A 124 -2.82 -8.99 -15.81
CA GLU A 124 -3.80 -9.86 -15.18
C GLU A 124 -4.46 -9.22 -13.95
N THR A 125 -3.68 -8.58 -13.07
CA THR A 125 -4.18 -7.95 -11.84
C THR A 125 -4.58 -6.48 -12.03
N ASP A 126 -4.06 -5.82 -13.07
CA ASP A 126 -4.37 -4.42 -13.44
C ASP A 126 -4.55 -4.28 -14.96
N PRO A 127 -5.52 -4.99 -15.58
CA PRO A 127 -5.65 -5.13 -17.03
C PRO A 127 -5.84 -3.80 -17.76
N HIS A 128 -6.28 -2.78 -17.03
CA HIS A 128 -6.47 -1.44 -17.57
C HIS A 128 -5.37 -0.45 -17.19
N GLY A 129 -4.36 -0.87 -16.41
CA GLY A 129 -3.24 -0.03 -15.98
C GLY A 129 -3.64 1.09 -15.00
N ARG A 130 -4.78 0.98 -14.32
CA ARG A 130 -5.26 1.99 -13.37
C ARG A 130 -4.33 2.12 -12.16
N GLN A 131 -3.96 0.99 -11.54
CA GLN A 131 -3.07 0.99 -10.39
C GLN A 131 -1.66 1.45 -10.78
N ILE A 132 -1.21 1.10 -11.99
CA ILE A 132 0.04 1.61 -12.57
C ILE A 132 0.02 3.14 -12.67
N LEU A 133 -1.05 3.73 -13.19
CA LEU A 133 -1.19 5.20 -13.29
C LEU A 133 -1.28 5.87 -11.92
N ILE A 134 -1.94 5.26 -10.94
CA ILE A 134 -1.91 5.72 -9.55
C ILE A 134 -0.47 5.72 -9.00
N GLY A 135 0.32 4.67 -9.29
CA GLY A 135 1.74 4.63 -8.96
C GLY A 135 2.55 5.75 -9.62
N CYS A 136 2.29 6.03 -10.91
CA CYS A 136 2.90 7.17 -11.60
C CYS A 136 2.50 8.52 -10.97
N GLY A 137 1.25 8.68 -10.54
CA GLY A 137 0.79 9.86 -9.81
C GLY A 137 1.56 10.06 -8.50
N ALA A 138 1.75 8.99 -7.73
CA ALA A 138 2.56 9.03 -6.52
C ALA A 138 4.02 9.42 -6.79
N PHE A 139 4.60 8.93 -7.89
CA PHE A 139 5.95 9.30 -8.34
C PHE A 139 6.03 10.80 -8.68
N ILE A 140 5.08 11.32 -9.48
CA ILE A 140 5.01 12.73 -9.87
C ILE A 140 4.97 13.61 -8.63
N GLU A 141 4.11 13.29 -7.67
CA GLU A 141 3.93 14.15 -6.49
C GLU A 141 5.18 14.18 -5.59
N LEU A 142 5.87 13.06 -5.41
CA LEU A 142 7.14 13.04 -4.69
C LEU A 142 8.21 13.88 -5.40
N ALA A 143 8.25 13.87 -6.74
CA ALA A 143 9.14 14.74 -7.51
C ALA A 143 8.82 16.23 -7.28
N VAL A 144 7.55 16.61 -7.28
CA VAL A 144 7.08 17.98 -7.01
C VAL A 144 7.48 18.44 -5.61
N ILE A 145 7.25 17.60 -4.58
CA ILE A 145 7.64 17.89 -3.20
C ILE A 145 9.17 18.06 -3.09
N ALA A 146 9.95 17.21 -3.77
CA ALA A 146 11.40 17.29 -3.75
C ALA A 146 11.95 18.55 -4.46
N ALA A 147 11.30 19.02 -5.53
CA ALA A 147 11.64 20.29 -6.18
C ALA A 147 11.36 21.47 -5.25
N ALA A 148 10.20 21.47 -4.58
CA ALA A 148 9.80 22.52 -3.64
C ALA A 148 10.78 22.63 -2.45
N GLU A 149 11.38 21.53 -1.99
CA GLU A 149 12.44 21.55 -0.96
C GLU A 149 13.64 22.40 -1.39
N ARG A 150 13.93 22.47 -2.69
CA ARG A 150 14.98 23.31 -3.27
C ARG A 150 14.47 24.66 -3.81
N GLY A 151 13.23 25.03 -3.47
CA GLY A 151 12.63 26.32 -3.83
C GLY A 151 12.11 26.41 -5.26
N HIS A 152 11.95 25.28 -5.97
CA HIS A 152 11.46 25.28 -7.35
C HIS A 152 10.00 24.81 -7.44
N ALA A 153 9.14 25.62 -8.07
CA ALA A 153 7.82 25.19 -8.48
C ALA A 153 7.91 24.26 -9.70
N VAL A 154 6.96 23.35 -9.81
CA VAL A 154 6.87 22.43 -10.96
C VAL A 154 5.49 22.50 -11.56
N SER A 155 5.40 22.82 -12.84
CA SER A 155 4.17 22.63 -13.59
C SER A 155 4.09 21.20 -14.13
N VAL A 156 2.92 20.57 -14.00
CA VAL A 156 2.70 19.18 -14.40
C VAL A 156 1.65 19.16 -15.51
N ALA A 157 2.05 18.77 -16.72
CA ALA A 157 1.16 18.52 -17.85
C ALA A 157 0.92 17.01 -17.96
N LEU A 158 -0.28 16.54 -17.59
CA LEU A 158 -0.65 15.14 -17.72
C LEU A 158 -0.98 14.81 -19.18
N PHE A 159 -0.46 13.68 -19.66
CA PHE A 159 -0.69 13.16 -21.02
C PHE A 159 -0.53 14.22 -22.12
N PRO A 160 0.64 14.87 -22.25
CA PRO A 160 0.85 15.97 -23.19
C PRO A 160 0.66 15.59 -24.66
N GLN A 161 0.68 14.29 -24.97
CA GLN A 161 0.44 13.72 -26.29
C GLN A 161 -0.99 13.15 -26.46
N GLY A 162 -1.89 13.46 -25.51
CA GLY A 162 -3.23 12.87 -25.41
C GLY A 162 -3.28 11.67 -24.47
N ALA A 163 -4.35 11.59 -23.70
CA ALA A 163 -4.56 10.46 -22.80
C ALA A 163 -4.89 9.18 -23.59
N PRO A 164 -4.32 8.01 -23.20
CA PRO A 164 -4.68 6.74 -23.83
C PRO A 164 -6.14 6.40 -23.56
N ALA A 165 -6.70 5.52 -24.37
CA ALA A 165 -8.08 5.05 -24.21
C ALA A 165 -8.31 4.47 -22.79
N PRO A 166 -9.55 4.53 -22.26
CA PRO A 166 -9.82 4.21 -20.84
C PRO A 166 -9.39 2.81 -20.36
N ARG A 167 -9.25 1.86 -21.25
CA ARG A 167 -8.90 0.48 -20.91
C ARG A 167 -7.58 0.00 -21.52
N THR A 168 -6.72 0.93 -21.93
CA THR A 168 -5.41 0.62 -22.51
C THR A 168 -4.33 1.50 -21.90
N LEU A 169 -3.14 0.95 -21.71
CA LEU A 169 -1.96 1.70 -21.31
C LEU A 169 -0.79 1.23 -22.18
N PRO A 170 -0.60 1.82 -23.37
CA PRO A 170 0.49 1.43 -24.26
C PRO A 170 1.85 1.66 -23.62
N ALA A 171 2.82 0.78 -23.93
CA ALA A 171 4.21 0.96 -23.57
C ALA A 171 4.75 2.30 -24.10
N GLY A 172 5.54 2.99 -23.28
CA GLY A 172 6.12 4.27 -23.66
C GLY A 172 5.13 5.46 -23.65
N THR A 173 3.89 5.27 -23.15
CA THR A 173 2.97 6.40 -22.94
C THR A 173 3.63 7.47 -22.07
N VAL A 174 3.71 8.71 -22.56
CA VAL A 174 4.14 9.87 -21.76
C VAL A 174 3.02 10.22 -20.78
N VAL A 175 3.17 9.79 -19.53
CA VAL A 175 2.16 10.01 -18.48
C VAL A 175 2.12 11.47 -18.05
N ALA A 176 3.30 12.10 -17.95
CA ALA A 176 3.40 13.51 -17.59
C ALA A 176 4.68 14.15 -18.13
N THR A 177 4.60 15.45 -18.36
CA THR A 177 5.78 16.34 -18.49
C THR A 177 5.81 17.26 -17.28
N LEU A 178 6.91 17.20 -16.51
CA LEU A 178 7.19 18.08 -15.40
C LEU A 178 8.13 19.19 -15.90
N THR A 179 7.71 20.43 -15.85
CA THR A 179 8.54 21.59 -16.19
C THR A 179 8.94 22.29 -14.91
N VAL A 180 10.25 22.40 -14.69
CA VAL A 180 10.83 23.00 -13.48
C VAL A 180 10.85 24.52 -13.66
N GLY A 181 10.27 25.25 -12.71
CA GLY A 181 10.30 26.70 -12.64
C GLY A 181 11.62 27.24 -12.05
N ASP A 182 11.74 28.56 -12.04
CA ASP A 182 12.91 29.26 -11.52
C ASP A 182 13.13 29.01 -10.02
N ALA A 183 14.35 29.23 -9.55
CA ALA A 183 14.68 29.19 -8.13
C ALA A 183 13.86 30.23 -7.35
N SER A 184 13.49 29.90 -6.12
CA SER A 184 12.62 30.70 -5.23
C SER A 184 11.18 30.86 -5.73
N SER A 185 10.72 30.05 -6.70
CA SER A 185 9.35 30.06 -7.20
C SER A 185 8.36 29.24 -6.30
N ALA A 186 8.86 28.47 -5.33
CA ALA A 186 8.04 27.68 -4.42
C ALA A 186 8.52 27.75 -2.96
N ALA A 187 7.55 27.73 -2.02
CA ALA A 187 7.83 27.45 -0.63
C ALA A 187 8.12 25.97 -0.41
N ARG A 188 8.97 25.66 0.59
CA ARG A 188 9.25 24.29 0.99
C ARG A 188 7.99 23.56 1.46
N ASP A 189 7.87 22.31 1.08
CA ASP A 189 6.76 21.46 1.52
C ASP A 189 7.17 20.69 2.79
N PRO A 190 6.46 20.87 3.93
CA PRO A 190 6.82 20.20 5.18
C PRO A 190 6.75 18.68 5.12
N LEU A 191 6.04 18.11 4.13
CA LEU A 191 5.95 16.67 3.92
C LEU A 191 7.25 16.07 3.35
N PHE A 192 8.17 16.88 2.80
CA PHE A 192 9.45 16.39 2.29
C PHE A 192 10.22 15.54 3.31
N ALA A 193 10.29 16.00 4.56
CA ALA A 193 10.98 15.29 5.64
C ALA A 193 10.40 13.90 5.96
N THR A 194 9.21 13.57 5.44
CA THR A 194 8.57 12.27 5.65
C THR A 194 8.76 11.30 4.50
N ILE A 195 9.26 11.73 3.34
CA ILE A 195 9.40 10.88 2.15
C ILE A 195 10.20 9.61 2.44
N THR A 196 11.38 9.74 3.02
CA THR A 196 12.28 8.61 3.32
C THR A 196 11.83 7.79 4.52
N ARG A 197 10.90 8.30 5.33
CA ARG A 197 10.31 7.62 6.49
C ARG A 197 9.03 6.87 6.16
N ARG A 198 8.37 7.19 5.05
CA ARG A 198 7.11 6.60 4.61
C ARG A 198 7.31 5.15 4.17
N HIS A 199 6.75 4.23 4.90
CA HIS A 199 6.74 2.81 4.56
C HIS A 199 5.31 2.26 4.60
N THR A 200 5.07 1.12 3.99
CA THR A 200 3.77 0.43 4.04
C THR A 200 3.85 -0.71 5.03
N ALA A 201 3.18 -0.58 6.18
CA ALA A 201 3.17 -1.61 7.21
C ALA A 201 2.19 -2.74 6.83
N LYS A 202 2.74 -3.91 6.56
CA LYS A 202 1.98 -5.15 6.22
C LYS A 202 1.88 -6.10 7.44
N THR A 203 1.84 -5.54 8.65
CA THR A 203 1.71 -6.25 9.92
C THR A 203 0.33 -5.99 10.53
N ALA A 204 0.01 -6.63 11.65
CA ALA A 204 -1.19 -6.30 12.40
C ALA A 204 -1.14 -4.86 12.91
N TYR A 205 -2.30 -4.21 13.00
CA TYR A 205 -2.47 -2.88 13.59
C TYR A 205 -3.20 -3.01 14.92
N ALA A 206 -2.99 -2.05 15.81
CA ALA A 206 -3.76 -1.96 17.05
C ALA A 206 -5.23 -1.65 16.72
N ASP A 207 -6.15 -2.46 17.26
CA ASP A 207 -7.58 -2.23 17.12
C ASP A 207 -8.07 -1.16 18.10
N GLY A 208 -9.17 -0.50 17.75
CA GLY A 208 -9.89 0.43 18.62
C GLY A 208 -9.18 1.76 18.90
N ARG A 209 -7.98 2.00 18.38
CA ARG A 209 -7.29 3.27 18.53
C ARG A 209 -7.82 4.29 17.52
N PRO A 210 -8.38 5.44 17.95
CA PRO A 210 -8.98 6.42 17.04
C PRO A 210 -7.92 7.12 16.17
N LEU A 211 -8.35 7.58 15.00
CA LEU A 211 -7.55 8.43 14.13
C LEU A 211 -7.67 9.89 14.62
N PRO A 212 -6.60 10.71 14.52
CA PRO A 212 -6.68 12.12 14.82
C PRO A 212 -7.62 12.86 13.84
N ASP A 213 -8.59 13.63 14.36
CA ASP A 213 -9.54 14.36 13.51
C ASP A 213 -8.84 15.34 12.54
N ALA A 214 -7.78 15.99 13.02
CA ALA A 214 -6.97 16.90 12.19
C ALA A 214 -6.33 16.17 11.00
N LEU A 215 -5.92 14.91 11.16
CA LEU A 215 -5.37 14.10 10.08
C LEU A 215 -6.46 13.73 9.06
N VAL A 216 -7.64 13.32 9.52
CA VAL A 216 -8.78 13.02 8.66
C VAL A 216 -9.19 14.26 7.86
N ALA A 217 -9.26 15.43 8.48
CA ALA A 217 -9.55 16.69 7.81
C ALA A 217 -8.48 17.02 6.75
N ALA A 218 -7.19 16.83 7.06
CA ALA A 218 -6.09 17.04 6.13
C ALA A 218 -6.16 16.09 4.92
N TRP A 219 -6.58 14.84 5.10
CA TRP A 219 -6.79 13.88 4.02
C TRP A 219 -7.92 14.29 3.08
N ILE A 220 -9.04 14.75 3.62
CA ILE A 220 -10.19 15.25 2.84
C ILE A 220 -9.78 16.48 2.03
N GLU A 221 -9.10 17.43 2.66
CA GLU A 221 -8.61 18.63 1.97
C GLU A 221 -7.59 18.31 0.87
N THR A 222 -6.68 17.37 1.13
CA THR A 222 -5.74 16.89 0.11
C THR A 222 -6.47 16.32 -1.10
N ALA A 223 -7.45 15.44 -0.89
CA ALA A 223 -8.24 14.88 -1.98
C ALA A 223 -8.96 15.98 -2.78
N ARG A 224 -9.59 16.94 -2.09
CA ARG A 224 -10.31 18.07 -2.70
C ARG A 224 -9.41 18.89 -3.63
N ARG A 225 -8.16 19.15 -3.23
CA ARG A 225 -7.17 19.89 -4.06
C ARG A 225 -6.81 19.17 -5.36
N HIS A 226 -6.97 17.85 -5.39
CA HIS A 226 -6.76 17.02 -6.58
C HIS A 226 -8.06 16.68 -7.33
N GLY A 227 -9.17 17.38 -7.01
CA GLY A 227 -10.47 17.15 -7.66
C GLY A 227 -11.12 15.80 -7.29
N LEU A 228 -10.78 15.26 -6.11
CA LEU A 228 -11.22 13.96 -5.62
C LEU A 228 -12.06 14.10 -4.34
N GLN A 229 -12.74 13.04 -3.99
CA GLN A 229 -13.38 12.86 -2.70
C GLN A 229 -12.56 11.86 -1.86
N ALA A 230 -12.55 12.07 -0.55
CA ALA A 230 -11.98 11.14 0.42
C ALA A 230 -12.87 11.03 1.64
N GLY A 231 -12.79 9.91 2.31
CA GLY A 231 -13.42 9.72 3.60
C GLY A 231 -12.78 8.56 4.35
N THR A 232 -13.17 8.42 5.62
CA THR A 232 -12.77 7.31 6.47
C THR A 232 -13.98 6.48 6.88
N VAL A 233 -13.80 5.18 7.02
CA VAL A 233 -14.78 4.25 7.57
C VAL A 233 -14.22 3.72 8.88
N THR A 234 -14.85 4.11 10.00
CA THR A 234 -14.41 3.75 11.36
C THR A 234 -15.54 3.12 12.22
N ALA A 235 -16.79 3.17 11.74
CA ALA A 235 -17.91 2.49 12.40
C ALA A 235 -17.74 0.97 12.33
N ALA A 236 -17.85 0.28 13.47
CA ALA A 236 -17.50 -1.13 13.62
C ALA A 236 -18.13 -2.05 12.57
N ASP A 237 -19.44 -1.93 12.34
CA ASP A 237 -20.17 -2.77 11.37
C ASP A 237 -19.72 -2.52 9.92
N ALA A 238 -19.48 -1.25 9.56
CA ALA A 238 -18.99 -0.88 8.23
C ALA A 238 -17.55 -1.36 8.01
N VAL A 239 -16.68 -1.23 9.03
CA VAL A 239 -15.31 -1.78 9.02
C VAL A 239 -15.35 -3.30 8.84
N ALA A 240 -16.19 -4.02 9.60
CA ALA A 240 -16.35 -5.46 9.47
C ALA A 240 -16.84 -5.84 8.07
N GLY A 241 -17.75 -5.06 7.48
CA GLY A 241 -18.22 -5.24 6.11
C GLY A 241 -17.09 -5.12 5.08
N LEU A 242 -16.28 -4.07 5.16
CA LEU A 242 -15.14 -3.88 4.27
C LEU A 242 -14.04 -4.94 4.46
N ARG A 243 -13.77 -5.37 5.71
CA ARG A 243 -12.83 -6.48 5.98
C ARG A 243 -13.26 -7.76 5.27
N ARG A 244 -14.57 -8.12 5.32
CA ARG A 244 -15.08 -9.28 4.58
C ARG A 244 -14.92 -9.13 3.07
N LEU A 245 -15.26 -7.96 2.51
CA LEU A 245 -15.14 -7.70 1.07
C LEU A 245 -13.69 -7.76 0.59
N THR A 246 -12.76 -7.17 1.34
CA THR A 246 -11.34 -7.19 0.97
C THR A 246 -10.71 -8.57 1.13
N ARG A 247 -11.15 -9.37 2.12
CA ARG A 247 -10.75 -10.78 2.28
C ARG A 247 -11.25 -11.64 1.10
N GLU A 248 -12.53 -11.51 0.74
CA GLU A 248 -13.12 -12.19 -0.41
C GLU A 248 -12.36 -11.84 -1.71
N ALA A 249 -12.09 -10.56 -1.93
CA ALA A 249 -11.34 -10.11 -3.09
C ALA A 249 -9.92 -10.69 -3.13
N TYR A 250 -9.24 -10.78 -1.99
CA TYR A 250 -7.93 -11.42 -1.91
C TYR A 250 -7.99 -12.92 -2.23
N GLU A 251 -9.03 -13.63 -1.74
CA GLU A 251 -9.24 -15.04 -2.09
C GLU A 251 -9.45 -15.21 -3.60
N ILE A 252 -10.27 -14.35 -4.23
CA ILE A 252 -10.51 -14.37 -5.67
C ILE A 252 -9.20 -14.14 -6.45
N GLU A 253 -8.40 -13.13 -6.06
CA GLU A 253 -7.09 -12.88 -6.68
C GLU A 253 -6.18 -14.11 -6.59
N CYS A 254 -6.12 -14.75 -5.40
CA CYS A 254 -5.26 -15.90 -5.16
C CYS A 254 -5.72 -17.18 -5.87
N THR A 255 -7.02 -17.37 -6.07
CA THR A 255 -7.58 -18.57 -6.71
C THR A 255 -7.82 -18.44 -8.21
N THR A 256 -7.65 -17.24 -8.77
CA THR A 256 -7.67 -17.01 -10.22
C THR A 256 -6.29 -17.31 -10.80
N PRO A 257 -6.14 -18.34 -11.67
CA PRO A 257 -4.81 -18.77 -12.11
C PRO A 257 -3.96 -17.67 -12.75
N ALA A 258 -4.54 -16.84 -13.60
CA ALA A 258 -3.82 -15.78 -14.31
C ALA A 258 -3.22 -14.74 -13.32
N THR A 259 -4.02 -14.22 -12.39
CA THR A 259 -3.59 -13.21 -11.40
C THR A 259 -2.60 -13.77 -10.37
N TRP A 260 -2.81 -15.03 -9.94
CA TRP A 260 -1.85 -15.69 -9.06
C TRP A 260 -0.50 -15.89 -9.73
N LEU A 261 -0.48 -16.44 -10.95
CA LEU A 261 0.75 -16.71 -11.68
C LEU A 261 1.52 -15.43 -12.05
N GLU A 262 0.82 -14.33 -12.34
CA GLU A 262 1.44 -13.01 -12.48
C GLU A 262 2.15 -12.60 -11.20
N SER A 263 1.47 -12.66 -10.06
CA SER A 263 2.03 -12.33 -8.75
C SER A 263 3.17 -13.29 -8.36
N ALA A 264 3.04 -14.58 -8.65
CA ALA A 264 4.06 -15.60 -8.37
C ALA A 264 5.39 -15.33 -9.13
N ARG A 265 5.31 -14.95 -10.41
CA ARG A 265 6.50 -14.56 -11.20
C ARG A 265 7.22 -13.33 -10.64
N LEU A 266 6.53 -12.52 -9.85
CA LEU A 266 7.09 -11.34 -9.20
C LEU A 266 7.60 -11.62 -7.78
N MET A 267 7.45 -12.82 -7.24
CA MET A 267 8.02 -13.19 -5.96
C MET A 267 9.53 -13.29 -6.05
N ARG A 268 10.23 -12.55 -5.18
CA ARG A 268 11.70 -12.54 -5.06
C ARG A 268 12.05 -13.27 -3.78
N ILE A 269 12.46 -14.54 -3.90
CA ILE A 269 12.70 -15.41 -2.75
C ILE A 269 14.19 -15.37 -2.38
N GLY A 270 14.46 -14.83 -1.20
CA GLY A 270 15.81 -14.70 -0.65
C GLY A 270 16.58 -13.47 -1.14
N PRO A 271 17.72 -13.17 -0.46
CA PRO A 271 18.46 -11.94 -0.66
C PRO A 271 19.03 -11.79 -2.08
N ASP A 272 19.48 -12.88 -2.71
CA ASP A 272 20.12 -12.83 -4.04
C ASP A 272 19.11 -12.40 -5.13
N ALA A 273 17.92 -13.02 -5.14
CA ALA A 273 16.86 -12.65 -6.06
C ALA A 273 16.40 -11.19 -5.85
N ILE A 274 16.32 -10.75 -4.58
CA ILE A 274 15.96 -9.38 -4.22
C ILE A 274 17.05 -8.39 -4.66
N ALA A 275 18.33 -8.70 -4.45
CA ALA A 275 19.44 -7.84 -4.87
C ALA A 275 19.51 -7.68 -6.40
N THR A 276 19.24 -8.76 -7.14
CA THR A 276 19.26 -8.80 -8.60
C THR A 276 18.13 -7.97 -9.20
N HIS A 277 16.90 -8.16 -8.75
CA HIS A 277 15.72 -7.56 -9.38
C HIS A 277 15.31 -6.21 -8.78
N ARG A 278 15.46 -6.04 -7.47
CA ARG A 278 15.10 -4.83 -6.70
C ARG A 278 13.66 -4.34 -6.92
N ASP A 279 12.80 -5.23 -7.38
CA ASP A 279 11.36 -5.03 -7.61
C ASP A 279 10.55 -6.21 -7.07
N GLY A 280 9.25 -6.21 -7.31
CA GLY A 280 8.38 -7.34 -6.99
C GLY A 280 8.10 -7.53 -5.50
N ILE A 281 7.66 -8.72 -5.16
CA ILE A 281 7.21 -9.13 -3.83
C ILE A 281 8.36 -9.85 -3.13
N SER A 282 9.00 -9.17 -2.18
CA SER A 282 10.16 -9.72 -1.44
C SER A 282 9.74 -10.74 -0.39
N LEU A 283 10.28 -11.95 -0.46
CA LEU A 283 10.09 -13.04 0.51
C LEU A 283 11.41 -13.35 1.20
N VAL A 284 11.63 -12.72 2.35
CA VAL A 284 12.91 -12.80 3.11
C VAL A 284 12.94 -13.90 4.18
N SER A 285 11.80 -14.51 4.52
CA SER A 285 11.71 -15.49 5.59
C SER A 285 12.65 -16.68 5.36
N PRO A 286 13.53 -17.02 6.30
CA PRO A 286 14.40 -18.22 6.20
C PRO A 286 13.59 -19.50 5.97
N MET A 287 12.42 -19.62 6.63
CA MET A 287 11.52 -20.77 6.47
C MET A 287 11.02 -20.90 5.02
N ILE A 288 10.57 -19.79 4.40
CA ILE A 288 10.11 -19.79 3.01
C ILE A 288 11.25 -20.21 2.07
N ARG A 289 12.48 -19.75 2.33
CA ARG A 289 13.66 -20.12 1.54
C ARG A 289 13.94 -21.64 1.62
N VAL A 290 13.90 -22.22 2.82
CA VAL A 290 14.08 -23.66 3.03
C VAL A 290 12.98 -24.45 2.33
N LEU A 291 11.72 -24.07 2.52
CA LEU A 291 10.58 -24.74 1.88
C LEU A 291 10.67 -24.67 0.35
N HIS A 292 11.09 -23.52 -0.20
CA HIS A 292 11.28 -23.38 -1.64
C HIS A 292 12.46 -24.24 -2.16
N ALA A 293 13.60 -24.21 -1.46
CA ALA A 293 14.78 -25.01 -1.83
C ALA A 293 14.54 -26.53 -1.76
N THR A 294 13.62 -26.97 -0.90
CA THR A 294 13.24 -28.39 -0.75
C THR A 294 12.04 -28.80 -1.63
N GLY A 295 11.49 -27.89 -2.44
CA GLY A 295 10.30 -28.14 -3.26
C GLY A 295 8.98 -28.25 -2.49
N LEU A 296 8.96 -27.91 -1.18
CA LEU A 296 7.75 -27.91 -0.36
C LEU A 296 6.94 -26.61 -0.45
N PHE A 297 7.48 -25.61 -1.10
CA PHE A 297 6.81 -24.37 -1.49
C PHE A 297 7.16 -24.05 -2.94
N ASP A 298 6.19 -24.23 -3.83
CA ASP A 298 6.26 -23.77 -5.22
C ASP A 298 5.35 -22.53 -5.35
N PRO A 299 5.89 -21.33 -5.61
CA PRO A 299 5.07 -20.15 -5.84
C PRO A 299 4.17 -20.27 -7.07
N MET A 300 4.51 -21.16 -8.03
CA MET A 300 3.73 -21.38 -9.25
C MET A 300 2.53 -22.31 -9.03
N GLU A 301 2.42 -22.97 -7.87
CA GLU A 301 1.22 -23.73 -7.50
C GLU A 301 0.05 -22.79 -7.19
N VAL A 302 -0.99 -22.85 -8.02
CA VAL A 302 -2.20 -22.03 -7.84
C VAL A 302 -3.01 -22.53 -6.64
N PRO A 303 -3.28 -21.70 -5.60
CA PRO A 303 -4.09 -22.10 -4.47
C PRO A 303 -5.52 -22.48 -4.89
N GLN A 304 -6.06 -23.54 -4.32
CA GLN A 304 -7.39 -24.03 -4.67
C GLN A 304 -8.30 -24.04 -3.44
N ARG A 305 -9.58 -23.71 -3.66
CA ARG A 305 -10.60 -23.76 -2.60
C ARG A 305 -10.72 -25.18 -2.01
N GLY A 306 -10.80 -25.24 -0.69
CA GLY A 306 -10.86 -26.50 0.06
C GLY A 306 -9.51 -27.20 0.24
N GLN A 307 -8.39 -26.60 -0.22
CA GLN A 307 -7.06 -27.15 -0.04
C GLN A 307 -6.22 -26.33 0.96
N LYS A 308 -5.24 -27.00 1.59
CA LYS A 308 -4.31 -26.39 2.54
C LYS A 308 -3.44 -25.27 1.92
N SER A 309 -3.23 -25.31 0.61
CA SER A 309 -2.51 -24.24 -0.09
C SER A 309 -3.23 -22.90 0.05
N LEU A 310 -4.55 -22.85 -0.16
CA LEU A 310 -5.34 -21.65 0.03
C LEU A 310 -5.43 -21.23 1.50
N GLU A 311 -5.67 -22.19 2.43
CA GLU A 311 -5.70 -21.89 3.86
C GLU A 311 -4.44 -21.14 4.32
N ARG A 312 -3.25 -21.62 3.92
CA ARG A 312 -1.97 -20.97 4.24
C ARG A 312 -1.83 -19.57 3.66
N VAL A 313 -2.36 -19.35 2.46
CA VAL A 313 -2.36 -18.02 1.82
C VAL A 313 -3.31 -17.08 2.56
N MET A 314 -4.51 -17.57 2.92
CA MET A 314 -5.50 -16.79 3.66
C MET A 314 -5.06 -16.48 5.11
N ASP A 315 -4.30 -17.35 5.76
CA ASP A 315 -3.69 -17.06 7.06
C ASP A 315 -2.78 -15.83 7.03
N ARG A 316 -2.12 -15.55 5.90
CA ARG A 316 -1.31 -14.34 5.72
C ARG A 316 -2.15 -13.07 5.59
N TRP A 317 -3.44 -13.18 5.33
CA TRP A 317 -4.35 -12.04 5.27
C TRP A 317 -4.81 -11.60 6.66
N GLN A 318 -4.83 -12.47 7.66
CA GLN A 318 -5.34 -12.17 9.01
C GLN A 318 -4.81 -10.85 9.62
N PRO A 319 -3.51 -10.52 9.53
CA PRO A 319 -3.01 -9.24 10.03
C PRO A 319 -3.67 -8.02 9.37
N PHE A 320 -4.22 -8.18 8.15
CA PHE A 320 -4.84 -7.08 7.40
C PHE A 320 -6.29 -6.83 7.82
N GLU A 321 -6.87 -7.71 8.63
CA GLU A 321 -8.20 -7.57 9.22
C GLU A 321 -8.19 -6.76 10.52
N THR A 322 -7.08 -6.11 10.86
CA THR A 322 -6.89 -5.31 12.08
C THR A 322 -6.74 -3.81 11.76
N GLY A 323 -6.91 -2.95 12.77
CA GLY A 323 -6.67 -1.51 12.69
C GLY A 323 -7.91 -0.65 12.95
N SER A 324 -7.74 0.66 12.83
CA SER A 324 -8.76 1.67 13.19
C SER A 324 -9.88 1.80 12.14
N GLY A 325 -9.66 1.35 10.92
CA GLY A 325 -10.64 1.46 9.83
C GLY A 325 -10.02 1.55 8.45
N PHE A 326 -10.69 2.26 7.55
CA PHE A 326 -10.26 2.43 6.15
C PHE A 326 -10.27 3.90 5.75
N LEU A 327 -9.28 4.29 4.95
CA LEU A 327 -9.27 5.50 4.12
C LEU A 327 -9.65 5.11 2.70
N TRP A 328 -10.51 5.88 2.06
CA TRP A 328 -10.85 5.72 0.64
C TRP A 328 -10.70 7.02 -0.13
N LEU A 329 -10.40 6.90 -1.42
CA LEU A 329 -10.35 7.98 -2.40
C LEU A 329 -11.26 7.62 -3.57
N ALA A 330 -12.07 8.58 -4.03
CA ALA A 330 -12.92 8.43 -5.21
C ALA A 330 -12.80 9.64 -6.13
N SER A 331 -12.90 9.40 -7.43
CA SER A 331 -12.93 10.42 -8.46
C SER A 331 -14.34 10.60 -9.04
N PRO A 332 -14.74 11.81 -9.45
CA PRO A 332 -15.91 12.02 -10.29
C PRO A 332 -15.61 11.55 -11.73
N GLY A 333 -16.05 10.36 -12.09
CA GLY A 333 -15.67 9.68 -13.32
C GLY A 333 -14.43 8.78 -13.17
N HIS A 334 -13.89 8.32 -14.30
CA HIS A 334 -12.81 7.31 -14.32
C HIS A 334 -11.78 7.57 -15.43
N THR A 335 -11.39 8.83 -15.63
CA THR A 335 -10.41 9.22 -16.65
C THR A 335 -8.98 8.89 -16.24
N ARG A 336 -8.07 8.78 -17.20
CA ARG A 336 -6.65 8.55 -16.96
C ARG A 336 -6.01 9.64 -16.09
N ALA A 337 -6.37 10.90 -16.32
CA ALA A 337 -5.90 12.01 -15.52
C ALA A 337 -6.35 11.88 -14.04
N GLN A 338 -7.61 11.50 -13.80
CA GLN A 338 -8.12 11.28 -12.44
C GLN A 338 -7.42 10.12 -11.73
N GLN A 339 -6.99 9.07 -12.44
CA GLN A 339 -6.20 7.98 -11.89
C GLN A 339 -4.81 8.47 -11.44
N VAL A 340 -4.17 9.32 -12.24
CA VAL A 340 -2.88 9.95 -11.86
C VAL A 340 -3.07 10.89 -10.67
N GLU A 341 -4.10 11.75 -10.68
CA GLU A 341 -4.39 12.66 -9.55
C GLU A 341 -4.72 11.89 -8.27
N ALA A 342 -5.37 10.72 -8.36
CA ALA A 342 -5.58 9.85 -7.20
C ALA A 342 -4.25 9.37 -6.59
N GLY A 343 -3.26 9.08 -7.42
CA GLY A 343 -1.92 8.72 -6.95
C GLY A 343 -1.20 9.88 -6.26
N ARG A 344 -1.31 11.08 -6.82
CA ARG A 344 -0.76 12.31 -6.24
C ARG A 344 -1.39 12.60 -4.87
N ALA A 345 -2.70 12.54 -4.77
CA ALA A 345 -3.41 12.72 -3.50
C ALA A 345 -3.05 11.63 -2.49
N TYR A 346 -3.05 10.36 -2.92
CA TYR A 346 -2.77 9.22 -2.04
C TYR A 346 -1.39 9.30 -1.39
N VAL A 347 -0.35 9.63 -2.15
CA VAL A 347 1.00 9.69 -1.57
C VAL A 347 1.12 10.83 -0.56
N ARG A 348 0.49 11.99 -0.79
CA ARG A 348 0.41 13.07 0.20
C ARG A 348 -0.29 12.62 1.48
N GLN A 349 -1.43 11.95 1.35
CA GLN A 349 -2.14 11.38 2.50
C GLN A 349 -1.29 10.38 3.27
N HIS A 350 -0.49 9.56 2.57
CA HIS A 350 0.43 8.63 3.20
C HIS A 350 1.58 9.35 3.93
N LEU A 351 2.12 10.44 3.36
CA LEU A 351 3.12 11.28 4.04
C LEU A 351 2.53 11.97 5.28
N GLN A 352 1.31 12.49 5.20
CA GLN A 352 0.59 13.08 6.34
C GLN A 352 0.36 12.04 7.46
N ALA A 353 -0.04 10.82 7.10
CA ALA A 353 -0.16 9.71 8.03
C ALA A 353 1.18 9.41 8.71
N THR A 354 2.26 9.31 7.94
CA THR A 354 3.62 9.08 8.45
C THR A 354 4.04 10.19 9.42
N ALA A 355 3.74 11.46 9.11
CA ALA A 355 4.02 12.59 10.00
C ALA A 355 3.25 12.49 11.33
N ALA A 356 2.02 11.98 11.28
CA ALA A 356 1.14 11.79 12.44
C ALA A 356 1.36 10.47 13.20
N GLY A 357 2.31 9.63 12.77
CA GLY A 357 2.55 8.31 13.37
C GLY A 357 1.40 7.31 13.12
N VAL A 358 0.67 7.48 12.01
CA VAL A 358 -0.39 6.59 11.55
C VAL A 358 0.11 5.81 10.33
N ASP A 359 -0.22 4.53 10.26
CA ASP A 359 0.15 3.64 9.18
C ASP A 359 -0.98 3.48 8.17
N LEU A 360 -0.61 3.38 6.90
CA LEU A 360 -1.48 3.12 5.76
C LEU A 360 -1.02 1.87 5.00
N HIS A 361 -1.96 0.99 4.69
CA HIS A 361 -1.72 -0.16 3.81
C HIS A 361 -2.84 -0.30 2.77
N PRO A 362 -2.55 -0.10 1.47
CA PRO A 362 -3.52 -0.34 0.40
C PRO A 362 -4.02 -1.78 0.41
N VAL A 363 -5.34 -1.96 0.37
CA VAL A 363 -6.05 -3.24 0.25
C VAL A 363 -6.92 -3.19 -1.00
N SER A 364 -6.27 -3.00 -2.13
CA SER A 364 -6.88 -2.62 -3.40
C SER A 364 -7.36 -3.81 -4.25
N GLN A 365 -7.36 -5.03 -3.71
CA GLN A 365 -7.78 -6.23 -4.45
C GLN A 365 -9.20 -6.08 -5.00
N ALA A 366 -10.14 -5.65 -4.16
CA ALA A 366 -11.53 -5.42 -4.56
C ALA A 366 -11.72 -4.30 -5.59
N LEU A 367 -10.67 -3.55 -5.90
CA LEU A 367 -10.66 -2.51 -6.93
C LEU A 367 -9.95 -2.95 -8.22
N GLN A 368 -9.51 -4.21 -8.32
CA GLN A 368 -9.00 -4.78 -9.56
C GLN A 368 -10.15 -4.96 -10.56
N GLU A 369 -9.84 -4.86 -11.86
CA GLU A 369 -10.88 -4.74 -12.90
C GLU A 369 -10.93 -5.95 -13.84
N PHE A 370 -10.38 -7.12 -13.42
CA PHE A 370 -10.57 -8.37 -14.15
C PHE A 370 -11.94 -9.01 -13.84
N GLU A 371 -12.41 -9.88 -14.72
CA GLU A 371 -13.80 -10.37 -14.72
C GLU A 371 -14.28 -10.95 -13.38
N ALA A 372 -13.48 -11.82 -12.75
CA ALA A 372 -13.87 -12.46 -11.49
C ALA A 372 -13.99 -11.47 -10.31
N MET A 373 -13.42 -10.25 -10.43
CA MET A 373 -13.47 -9.22 -9.41
C MET A 373 -14.70 -8.30 -9.54
N ARG A 374 -15.53 -8.42 -10.56
CA ARG A 374 -16.69 -7.55 -10.83
C ARG A 374 -17.66 -7.46 -9.63
N GLY A 375 -17.90 -8.56 -8.94
CA GLY A 375 -18.77 -8.61 -7.76
C GLY A 375 -18.24 -7.77 -6.59
N PRO A 376 -17.04 -8.08 -6.06
CA PRO A 376 -16.38 -7.30 -5.02
C PRO A 376 -16.18 -5.82 -5.40
N TYR A 377 -15.80 -5.51 -6.63
CA TYR A 377 -15.68 -4.15 -7.14
C TYR A 377 -16.97 -3.35 -6.95
N ALA A 378 -18.09 -3.87 -7.45
CA ALA A 378 -19.39 -3.22 -7.28
C ALA A 378 -19.82 -3.14 -5.81
N ALA A 379 -19.49 -4.15 -4.99
CA ALA A 379 -19.83 -4.16 -3.58
C ALA A 379 -19.08 -3.08 -2.78
N VAL A 380 -17.79 -2.88 -3.05
CA VAL A 380 -17.00 -1.79 -2.41
C VAL A 380 -17.54 -0.43 -2.79
N HIS A 381 -17.86 -0.18 -4.07
CA HIS A 381 -18.45 1.07 -4.51
C HIS A 381 -19.76 1.37 -3.79
N ARG A 382 -20.67 0.38 -3.68
CA ARG A 382 -21.93 0.53 -2.91
C ARG A 382 -21.67 0.78 -1.42
N ALA A 383 -20.74 0.06 -0.81
CA ALA A 383 -20.42 0.21 0.61
C ALA A 383 -19.88 1.62 0.94
N LEU A 384 -19.23 2.28 -0.03
CA LEU A 384 -18.68 3.63 0.11
C LEU A 384 -19.61 4.72 -0.46
N GLY A 385 -20.80 4.36 -0.96
CA GLY A 385 -21.76 5.32 -1.52
C GLY A 385 -21.32 5.95 -2.83
N VAL A 386 -20.42 5.29 -3.58
CA VAL A 386 -19.95 5.74 -4.90
C VAL A 386 -20.71 5.00 -5.98
N ASP A 387 -21.42 5.74 -6.82
CA ASP A 387 -22.09 5.16 -7.99
C ASP A 387 -21.07 4.93 -9.11
N PRO A 388 -20.82 3.67 -9.54
CA PRO A 388 -19.87 3.38 -10.60
C PRO A 388 -20.19 4.02 -11.96
N ALA A 389 -21.43 4.45 -12.19
CA ALA A 389 -21.82 5.18 -13.40
C ALA A 389 -21.36 6.66 -13.38
N GLN A 390 -21.12 7.22 -12.20
CA GLN A 390 -20.79 8.62 -12.01
C GLN A 390 -19.38 8.88 -11.46
N GLY A 391 -18.73 7.82 -10.92
CA GLY A 391 -17.42 7.94 -10.30
C GLY A 391 -16.75 6.60 -10.08
N ALA A 392 -15.53 6.62 -9.57
CA ALA A 392 -14.81 5.41 -9.25
C ALA A 392 -14.05 5.54 -7.93
N VAL A 393 -14.10 4.50 -7.11
CA VAL A 393 -13.19 4.34 -5.97
C VAL A 393 -11.80 4.03 -6.52
N GLN A 394 -10.88 4.97 -6.35
CA GLN A 394 -9.52 4.85 -6.86
C GLN A 394 -8.59 4.12 -5.89
N MET A 395 -8.73 4.38 -4.59
CA MET A 395 -7.93 3.77 -3.55
C MET A 395 -8.78 3.37 -2.35
N LEU A 396 -8.44 2.22 -1.77
CA LEU A 396 -8.91 1.76 -0.47
C LEU A 396 -7.69 1.30 0.32
N ALA A 397 -7.47 1.88 1.50
CA ALA A 397 -6.38 1.53 2.38
C ALA A 397 -6.89 1.30 3.80
N ARG A 398 -6.47 0.23 4.45
CA ARG A 398 -6.65 0.12 5.90
C ARG A 398 -5.73 1.11 6.61
N VAL A 399 -6.20 1.65 7.71
CA VAL A 399 -5.50 2.68 8.49
C VAL A 399 -5.44 2.29 9.95
N GLY A 400 -4.40 2.73 10.65
CA GLY A 400 -4.25 2.50 12.07
C GLY A 400 -2.81 2.63 12.53
N TYR A 401 -2.43 1.85 13.51
CA TYR A 401 -1.12 1.92 14.16
C TYR A 401 -0.50 0.54 14.15
N ALA A 402 0.53 0.35 13.35
CA ALA A 402 1.19 -0.94 13.22
C ALA A 402 1.81 -1.39 14.55
N THR A 403 1.60 -2.66 14.91
CA THR A 403 2.20 -3.27 16.11
C THR A 403 3.69 -3.53 15.95
N THR A 404 4.17 -3.54 14.70
CA THR A 404 5.59 -3.66 14.36
C THR A 404 5.92 -2.63 13.29
N PRO A 405 6.94 -1.79 13.48
CA PRO A 405 7.35 -0.79 12.49
C PRO A 405 7.66 -1.41 11.12
N ALA A 406 7.23 -0.74 10.07
CA ALA A 406 7.59 -1.11 8.71
C ALA A 406 8.98 -0.58 8.34
N GLY A 407 9.72 -1.39 7.59
CA GLY A 407 10.97 -0.98 6.97
C GLY A 407 10.80 -0.59 5.48
N PRO A 408 11.88 -0.09 4.88
CA PRO A 408 11.93 0.23 3.46
C PRO A 408 11.79 -1.04 2.59
N THR A 409 11.28 -0.88 1.38
CA THR A 409 11.20 -1.95 0.37
C THR A 409 12.26 -1.74 -0.71
N PRO A 410 12.69 -2.80 -1.42
CA PRO A 410 13.66 -2.69 -2.50
C PRO A 410 13.30 -1.60 -3.52
N ARG A 411 14.30 -0.89 -4.02
CA ARG A 411 14.16 0.08 -5.11
C ARG A 411 15.24 -0.13 -6.15
N ARG A 412 14.88 0.09 -7.40
CA ARG A 412 15.82 0.15 -8.54
C ARG A 412 16.78 1.32 -8.35
N GLU A 413 17.94 1.26 -8.95
CA GLU A 413 18.87 2.39 -8.97
C GLU A 413 18.34 3.52 -9.86
N LEU A 414 18.64 4.77 -9.48
CA LEU A 414 18.21 5.93 -10.24
C LEU A 414 18.67 5.86 -11.71
N ALA A 415 19.89 5.41 -11.95
CA ALA A 415 20.43 5.27 -13.31
C ALA A 415 19.57 4.37 -14.22
N THR A 416 18.91 3.35 -13.65
CA THR A 416 18.06 2.42 -14.42
C THR A 416 16.72 3.00 -14.84
N LEU A 417 16.34 4.15 -14.29
CA LEU A 417 15.12 4.86 -14.66
C LEU A 417 15.33 5.80 -15.83
N LEU A 418 16.57 6.22 -16.06
CA LEU A 418 16.89 7.23 -17.06
C LEU A 418 16.86 6.60 -18.46
N ARG A 419 16.15 7.28 -19.37
CA ARG A 419 16.19 6.93 -20.78
C ARG A 419 17.55 7.35 -21.36
N ALA A 420 18.21 6.41 -22.02
CA ALA A 420 19.45 6.64 -22.74
C ALA A 420 19.22 7.54 -23.98
#